data_0b7e8523c988b7a259a31d206ec9445c
#
_entry.id   0b7e8523c988b7a259a31d206ec9445c
#
_cell.length_a   1.000
_cell.length_b   1.000
_cell.length_c   1.000
_cell.angle_alpha   90.00
_cell.angle_beta   90.00
_cell.angle_gamma   90.00
#
_symmetry.space_group_name_H-M   'P 1'
#
loop_
_entity.id
_entity.type
_entity.pdbx_description
1 polymer ?
#
loop_
_entity_poly.entity_id
_entity_poly.type
_entity_poly.pdbx_seq_one_letter_code
_entity_poly.pdbx_strand_id
1 'polypeptide(L)'
;MKQAIAIAMLVALFVSVQSCSNQDGGKAAAGADKIAAAHGLEEFSKIKSLEFTFNVDKDSMHVERHWKWFPPENRVVFYDKGDSVAFKRMDTSTAELKKLNAQFTNDEYWLLFPLHLKWDKGYTLSGGDTAMGVMNNTPYRKYIVQYNDKDGFTPGDMYDLFVDEKNIVREWAFHKGGSKEPSLTTSWDSYEDFNGLQIAKDHRSPDGSFRMHFSGISVAH
;
A
#
# COMPACT_ATOMS: atom_id res chain seq x y z
N MET A 1 22.10 72.84 34.65
CA MET A 1 21.21 71.69 34.76
C MET A 1 20.99 71.15 33.34
N LYS A 2 21.67 70.11 32.91
CA LYS A 2 21.51 69.47 31.58
C LYS A 2 21.06 68.05 31.84
N GLN A 3 19.84 67.74 31.47
CA GLN A 3 19.31 66.37 31.51
C GLN A 3 19.75 65.63 30.26
N ALA A 4 20.41 64.50 30.43
CA ALA A 4 20.76 63.58 29.35
C ALA A 4 19.63 62.53 29.21
N ILE A 5 19.03 62.46 28.06
CA ILE A 5 18.01 61.44 27.68
C ILE A 5 18.77 60.25 27.10
N ALA A 6 18.72 59.11 27.82
CA ALA A 6 19.23 57.86 27.27
C ALA A 6 18.14 57.14 26.47
N ILE A 7 18.39 56.97 25.18
CA ILE A 7 17.53 56.21 24.26
C ILE A 7 17.99 54.73 24.35
N ALA A 8 17.14 53.88 24.91
CA ALA A 8 17.33 52.45 24.93
C ALA A 8 16.85 51.86 23.55
N MET A 9 17.76 51.35 22.77
CA MET A 9 17.49 50.66 21.52
C MET A 9 17.10 49.18 21.82
N LEU A 10 15.82 48.86 21.65
CA LEU A 10 15.32 47.49 21.83
C LEU A 10 15.55 46.78 20.49
N VAL A 11 16.55 45.89 20.44
CA VAL A 11 16.77 44.97 19.31
C VAL A 11 15.80 43.81 19.45
N ALA A 12 14.74 43.79 18.64
CA ALA A 12 13.83 42.64 18.53
C ALA A 12 14.49 41.56 17.69
N LEU A 13 14.90 40.46 18.33
CA LEU A 13 15.36 39.24 17.62
C LEU A 13 14.15 38.52 17.06
N PHE A 14 13.91 38.64 15.76
CA PHE A 14 12.96 37.79 15.05
C PHE A 14 13.58 36.40 14.90
N VAL A 15 13.19 35.46 15.74
CA VAL A 15 13.42 34.02 15.54
C VAL A 15 12.40 33.55 14.51
N SER A 16 12.83 33.40 13.26
CA SER A 16 12.04 32.74 12.20
C SER A 16 12.03 31.25 12.47
N VAL A 17 10.96 30.76 13.11
CA VAL A 17 10.65 29.30 13.18
C VAL A 17 10.20 28.90 11.78
N GLN A 18 11.14 28.44 10.96
CA GLN A 18 10.80 27.79 9.68
C GLN A 18 10.13 26.45 9.99
N SER A 19 8.83 26.38 9.68
CA SER A 19 8.03 25.16 9.82
C SER A 19 8.49 24.15 8.76
N CYS A 20 9.25 23.12 9.16
CA CYS A 20 9.68 22.02 8.30
C CYS A 20 8.53 21.09 7.87
N SER A 21 7.33 21.23 8.42
CA SER A 21 6.21 20.30 8.23
C SER A 21 5.60 20.30 6.81
N ASN A 22 5.74 21.36 6.04
CA ASN A 22 5.17 21.44 4.68
C ASN A 22 6.04 20.79 3.59
N GLN A 23 7.34 20.61 3.82
CA GLN A 23 8.23 19.99 2.84
C GLN A 23 8.12 18.47 2.82
N ASP A 24 7.95 17.85 3.98
CA ASP A 24 7.84 16.38 4.11
C ASP A 24 6.52 15.86 3.53
N GLY A 25 5.41 16.55 3.74
CA GLY A 25 4.11 16.20 3.16
C GLY A 25 4.10 16.27 1.63
N GLY A 26 4.74 17.27 1.05
CA GLY A 26 4.86 17.42 -0.41
C GLY A 26 5.76 16.35 -1.05
N LYS A 27 6.87 15.99 -0.40
CA LYS A 27 7.78 14.93 -0.83
C LYS A 27 7.11 13.55 -0.80
N ALA A 28 6.39 13.26 0.27
CA ALA A 28 5.68 12.00 0.42
C ALA A 28 4.52 11.86 -0.59
N ALA A 29 3.71 12.91 -0.79
CA ALA A 29 2.64 12.91 -1.79
C ALA A 29 3.18 12.66 -3.21
N ALA A 30 4.29 13.33 -3.59
CA ALA A 30 4.97 13.06 -4.87
C ALA A 30 5.54 11.64 -4.94
N GLY A 31 5.87 11.03 -3.79
CA GLY A 31 6.25 9.62 -3.67
C GLY A 31 5.11 8.69 -4.03
N ALA A 32 3.91 8.91 -3.47
CA ALA A 32 2.71 8.13 -3.78
C ALA A 32 2.39 8.15 -5.28
N ASP A 33 2.46 9.34 -5.91
CA ASP A 33 2.22 9.48 -7.35
C ASP A 33 3.20 8.65 -8.19
N LYS A 34 4.49 8.71 -7.85
CA LYS A 34 5.54 7.97 -8.57
C LYS A 34 5.42 6.45 -8.37
N ILE A 35 5.11 6.01 -7.16
CA ILE A 35 4.93 4.58 -6.84
C ILE A 35 3.72 4.05 -7.61
N ALA A 36 2.57 4.69 -7.51
CA ALA A 36 1.37 4.24 -8.22
C ALA A 36 1.54 4.26 -9.74
N ALA A 37 2.17 5.30 -10.30
CA ALA A 37 2.46 5.38 -11.74
C ALA A 37 3.41 4.25 -12.19
N ALA A 38 4.46 3.94 -11.42
CA ALA A 38 5.40 2.87 -11.73
C ALA A 38 4.75 1.47 -11.69
N HIS A 39 3.62 1.32 -10.98
CA HIS A 39 2.84 0.08 -10.92
C HIS A 39 1.65 0.06 -11.88
N GLY A 40 1.50 1.07 -12.76
CA GLY A 40 0.52 1.04 -13.85
C GLY A 40 -0.84 1.64 -13.50
N LEU A 41 -0.89 2.67 -12.65
CA LEU A 41 -2.15 3.33 -12.27
C LEU A 41 -2.99 3.79 -13.48
N GLU A 42 -2.33 4.36 -14.52
CA GLU A 42 -3.03 4.81 -15.73
C GLU A 42 -3.59 3.63 -16.52
N GLU A 43 -2.83 2.55 -16.64
CA GLU A 43 -3.24 1.34 -17.37
C GLU A 43 -4.40 0.64 -16.68
N PHE A 44 -4.43 0.65 -15.34
CA PHE A 44 -5.56 0.09 -14.58
C PHE A 44 -6.91 0.74 -14.97
N SER A 45 -6.93 2.02 -15.28
CA SER A 45 -8.16 2.72 -15.69
C SER A 45 -8.77 2.20 -17.00
N LYS A 46 -8.00 1.47 -17.81
CA LYS A 46 -8.40 0.91 -19.12
C LYS A 46 -8.84 -0.55 -19.03
N ILE A 47 -8.65 -1.18 -17.87
CA ILE A 47 -8.90 -2.61 -17.70
C ILE A 47 -10.40 -2.92 -17.71
N LYS A 48 -10.78 -3.91 -18.51
CA LYS A 48 -12.13 -4.52 -18.50
C LYS A 48 -12.23 -5.64 -17.48
N SER A 49 -11.18 -6.46 -17.37
CA SER A 49 -11.15 -7.51 -16.33
C SER A 49 -9.73 -7.83 -15.89
N LEU A 50 -9.63 -8.23 -14.62
CA LEU A 50 -8.42 -8.77 -13.99
C LEU A 50 -8.78 -10.10 -13.34
N GLU A 51 -8.09 -11.16 -13.73
CA GLU A 51 -8.25 -12.52 -13.18
C GLU A 51 -6.96 -12.92 -12.47
N PHE A 52 -7.06 -13.56 -11.33
CA PHE A 52 -5.91 -14.00 -10.54
C PHE A 52 -6.29 -15.06 -9.50
N THR A 53 -5.31 -15.88 -9.12
CA THR A 53 -5.42 -16.79 -7.97
C THR A 53 -4.48 -16.32 -6.87
N PHE A 54 -5.05 -16.05 -5.69
CA PHE A 54 -4.35 -15.74 -4.46
C PHE A 54 -4.02 -17.03 -3.72
N ASN A 55 -2.76 -17.22 -3.35
CA ASN A 55 -2.28 -18.42 -2.65
C ASN A 55 -1.53 -18.01 -1.37
N VAL A 56 -1.75 -18.73 -0.27
CA VAL A 56 -0.97 -18.62 0.96
C VAL A 56 -0.49 -19.98 1.39
N ASP A 57 0.82 -20.09 1.57
CA ASP A 57 1.48 -21.25 2.17
C ASP A 57 2.02 -20.83 3.54
N LYS A 58 1.57 -21.51 4.59
CA LYS A 58 2.05 -21.29 5.94
C LYS A 58 2.07 -22.62 6.68
N ASP A 59 3.25 -23.06 7.09
CA ASP A 59 3.48 -24.38 7.69
C ASP A 59 2.94 -25.50 6.79
N SER A 60 1.95 -26.28 7.25
CA SER A 60 1.26 -27.31 6.47
C SER A 60 -0.06 -26.83 5.84
N MET A 61 -0.42 -25.55 6.02
CA MET A 61 -1.66 -24.96 5.50
C MET A 61 -1.43 -24.35 4.13
N HIS A 62 -2.32 -24.70 3.20
CA HIS A 62 -2.42 -24.05 1.90
C HIS A 62 -3.81 -23.44 1.73
N VAL A 63 -3.88 -22.19 1.31
CA VAL A 63 -5.12 -21.50 0.96
C VAL A 63 -5.03 -21.05 -0.48
N GLU A 64 -6.06 -21.33 -1.25
CA GLU A 64 -6.19 -20.90 -2.65
C GLU A 64 -7.54 -20.23 -2.85
N ARG A 65 -7.57 -19.08 -3.55
CA ARG A 65 -8.79 -18.37 -3.93
C ARG A 65 -8.64 -17.80 -5.33
N HIS A 66 -9.54 -18.20 -6.23
CA HIS A 66 -9.54 -17.76 -7.62
C HIS A 66 -10.61 -16.70 -7.85
N TRP A 67 -10.19 -15.56 -8.38
CA TRP A 67 -10.99 -14.37 -8.60
C TRP A 67 -10.96 -13.89 -10.03
N LYS A 68 -12.10 -13.37 -10.52
CA LYS A 68 -12.18 -12.54 -11.71
C LYS A 68 -12.92 -11.26 -11.38
N TRP A 69 -12.25 -10.14 -11.52
CA TRP A 69 -12.78 -8.82 -11.24
C TRP A 69 -13.04 -8.06 -12.52
N PHE A 70 -14.18 -7.37 -12.59
CA PHE A 70 -14.59 -6.46 -13.65
C PHE A 70 -14.75 -5.06 -13.07
N PRO A 71 -13.67 -4.26 -12.97
CA PRO A 71 -13.70 -2.95 -12.32
C PRO A 71 -14.77 -2.01 -12.86
N PRO A 72 -14.97 -1.86 -14.21
CA PRO A 72 -15.99 -0.98 -14.75
C PRO A 72 -17.43 -1.36 -14.36
N GLU A 73 -17.67 -2.65 -14.10
CA GLU A 73 -18.98 -3.17 -13.71
C GLU A 73 -19.18 -3.23 -12.20
N ASN A 74 -18.13 -2.91 -11.41
CA ASN A 74 -18.09 -3.15 -9.95
C ASN A 74 -18.48 -4.60 -9.58
N ARG A 75 -18.08 -5.58 -10.41
CA ARG A 75 -18.47 -7.00 -10.30
C ARG A 75 -17.26 -7.89 -10.07
N VAL A 76 -17.42 -8.82 -9.13
CA VAL A 76 -16.42 -9.85 -8.81
C VAL A 76 -17.06 -11.22 -9.02
N VAL A 77 -16.28 -12.18 -9.51
CA VAL A 77 -16.64 -13.59 -9.59
C VAL A 77 -15.60 -14.37 -8.79
N PHE A 78 -16.07 -15.13 -7.83
CA PHE A 78 -15.30 -16.12 -7.09
C PHE A 78 -15.52 -17.51 -7.72
N TYR A 79 -14.46 -18.28 -7.92
CA TYR A 79 -14.52 -19.64 -8.44
C TYR A 79 -14.10 -20.63 -7.35
N ASP A 80 -14.89 -21.66 -7.13
CA ASP A 80 -14.58 -22.76 -6.21
C ASP A 80 -15.02 -24.11 -6.80
N LYS A 81 -14.08 -25.03 -7.05
CA LYS A 81 -14.30 -26.44 -7.44
C LYS A 81 -15.32 -26.66 -8.55
N GLY A 82 -15.36 -25.78 -9.51
CA GLY A 82 -16.28 -25.87 -10.66
C GLY A 82 -17.56 -25.05 -10.52
N ASP A 83 -17.82 -24.51 -9.33
CA ASP A 83 -18.90 -23.55 -9.09
C ASP A 83 -18.37 -22.11 -9.13
N SER A 84 -19.28 -21.14 -9.26
CA SER A 84 -18.91 -19.73 -9.19
C SER A 84 -20.00 -18.88 -8.53
N VAL A 85 -19.56 -17.85 -7.80
CA VAL A 85 -20.45 -16.85 -7.20
C VAL A 85 -20.07 -15.48 -7.74
N ALA A 86 -21.02 -14.83 -8.45
CA ALA A 86 -20.86 -13.47 -8.93
C ALA A 86 -21.56 -12.48 -8.01
N PHE A 87 -20.88 -11.39 -7.65
CA PHE A 87 -21.44 -10.37 -6.75
C PHE A 87 -20.92 -8.97 -7.09
N LYS A 88 -21.59 -7.95 -6.57
CA LYS A 88 -21.09 -6.58 -6.62
C LYS A 88 -20.10 -6.36 -5.48
N ARG A 89 -18.99 -5.70 -5.76
CA ARG A 89 -18.04 -5.29 -4.72
C ARG A 89 -18.78 -4.45 -3.67
N MET A 90 -18.48 -4.70 -2.39
CA MET A 90 -19.16 -4.10 -1.22
C MET A 90 -20.60 -4.58 -0.96
N ASP A 91 -21.12 -5.56 -1.69
CA ASP A 91 -22.36 -6.21 -1.34
C ASP A 91 -22.18 -7.08 -0.09
N THR A 92 -22.91 -6.75 0.96
CA THR A 92 -22.90 -7.44 2.26
C THR A 92 -24.30 -7.92 2.67
N SER A 93 -25.18 -8.09 1.70
CA SER A 93 -26.60 -8.45 1.92
C SER A 93 -26.78 -9.83 2.55
N THR A 94 -25.82 -10.74 2.37
CA THR A 94 -25.79 -12.05 3.02
C THR A 94 -24.48 -12.26 3.78
N ALA A 95 -24.45 -13.17 4.73
CA ALA A 95 -23.24 -13.54 5.47
C ALA A 95 -22.14 -14.10 4.53
N GLU A 96 -22.53 -14.84 3.50
CA GLU A 96 -21.65 -15.37 2.48
C GLU A 96 -21.00 -14.24 1.65
N LEU A 97 -21.80 -13.32 1.10
CA LEU A 97 -21.30 -12.20 0.33
C LEU A 97 -20.39 -11.28 1.17
N LYS A 98 -20.75 -11.06 2.43
CA LYS A 98 -19.90 -10.32 3.38
C LYS A 98 -18.53 -10.98 3.52
N LYS A 99 -18.47 -12.32 3.66
CA LYS A 99 -17.24 -13.09 3.74
C LYS A 99 -16.42 -13.00 2.44
N LEU A 100 -17.07 -13.22 1.29
CA LEU A 100 -16.40 -13.15 -0.03
C LEU A 100 -15.84 -11.75 -0.30
N ASN A 101 -16.59 -10.70 0.01
CA ASN A 101 -16.09 -9.32 -0.12
C ASN A 101 -14.87 -9.05 0.76
N ALA A 102 -14.87 -9.52 2.01
CA ALA A 102 -13.72 -9.35 2.90
C ALA A 102 -12.49 -10.10 2.38
N GLN A 103 -12.67 -11.32 1.86
CA GLN A 103 -11.60 -12.11 1.25
C GLN A 103 -11.07 -11.45 -0.02
N PHE A 104 -11.95 -11.04 -0.94
CA PHE A 104 -11.56 -10.34 -2.15
C PHE A 104 -10.80 -9.05 -1.85
N THR A 105 -11.30 -8.24 -0.91
CA THR A 105 -10.64 -6.99 -0.50
C THR A 105 -9.22 -7.25 0.03
N ASN A 106 -9.04 -8.27 0.87
CA ASN A 106 -7.71 -8.64 1.34
C ASN A 106 -6.78 -9.07 0.19
N ASP A 107 -7.27 -9.92 -0.71
CA ASP A 107 -6.47 -10.52 -1.77
C ASP A 107 -6.09 -9.49 -2.84
N GLU A 108 -7.03 -8.62 -3.20
CA GLU A 108 -6.82 -7.51 -4.12
C GLU A 108 -5.87 -6.45 -3.53
N TYR A 109 -5.96 -6.21 -2.23
CA TYR A 109 -5.06 -5.29 -1.52
C TYR A 109 -3.60 -5.75 -1.59
N TRP A 110 -3.34 -7.04 -1.42
CA TRP A 110 -2.01 -7.61 -1.63
C TRP A 110 -1.54 -7.51 -3.07
N LEU A 111 -2.43 -7.69 -4.04
CA LEU A 111 -2.09 -7.64 -5.46
C LEU A 111 -1.75 -6.23 -5.95
N LEU A 112 -2.51 -5.22 -5.48
CA LEU A 112 -2.52 -3.87 -6.05
C LEU A 112 -2.25 -2.77 -5.02
N PHE A 113 -1.66 -3.10 -3.87
CA PHE A 113 -1.36 -2.14 -2.80
C PHE A 113 -0.72 -0.82 -3.30
N PRO A 114 0.25 -0.82 -4.24
CA PRO A 114 0.83 0.42 -4.74
C PRO A 114 -0.18 1.39 -5.36
N LEU A 115 -1.28 0.88 -5.91
CA LEU A 115 -2.36 1.70 -6.49
C LEU A 115 -3.28 2.27 -5.42
N HIS A 116 -3.43 1.57 -4.27
CA HIS A 116 -4.18 2.05 -3.11
C HIS A 116 -3.65 3.36 -2.54
N LEU A 117 -2.37 3.67 -2.77
CA LEU A 117 -1.80 5.00 -2.47
C LEU A 117 -2.51 6.15 -3.21
N LYS A 118 -3.33 5.85 -4.23
CA LYS A 118 -4.13 6.85 -4.98
C LYS A 118 -5.64 6.62 -4.84
N TRP A 119 -6.06 5.41 -4.53
CA TRP A 119 -7.48 5.07 -4.42
C TRP A 119 -8.03 5.30 -3.02
N ASP A 120 -7.22 4.99 -2.00
CA ASP A 120 -7.65 5.05 -0.61
C ASP A 120 -7.69 6.49 -0.09
N LYS A 121 -8.53 6.67 0.90
CA LYS A 121 -8.65 7.88 1.72
C LYS A 121 -8.39 7.51 3.18
N GLY A 122 -8.21 8.53 4.01
CA GLY A 122 -8.09 8.30 5.45
C GLY A 122 -6.75 7.73 5.89
N TYR A 123 -5.69 7.90 5.10
CA TYR A 123 -4.32 7.63 5.52
C TYR A 123 -3.43 8.87 5.43
N THR A 124 -2.33 8.84 6.13
CA THR A 124 -1.20 9.77 5.98
C THR A 124 -0.02 9.05 5.37
N LEU A 125 0.72 9.71 4.49
CA LEU A 125 1.99 9.24 3.96
C LEU A 125 3.11 10.15 4.44
N SER A 126 4.19 9.57 4.94
CA SER A 126 5.39 10.29 5.39
C SER A 126 6.67 9.56 4.94
N GLY A 127 7.83 10.19 5.14
CA GLY A 127 9.12 9.61 4.78
C GLY A 127 9.57 9.92 3.36
N GLY A 128 10.22 8.96 2.72
CA GLY A 128 10.88 9.10 1.40
C GLY A 128 12.38 9.32 1.51
N ASP A 129 12.96 9.18 2.71
CA ASP A 129 14.40 9.15 2.94
C ASP A 129 14.96 7.74 2.78
N THR A 130 16.26 7.66 2.58
CA THR A 130 16.96 6.37 2.45
C THR A 130 16.99 5.64 3.78
N ALA A 131 16.57 4.38 3.78
CA ALA A 131 16.68 3.44 4.90
C ALA A 131 17.10 2.07 4.38
N MET A 132 17.69 1.26 5.25
CA MET A 132 18.03 -0.12 4.91
C MET A 132 16.77 -0.99 4.90
N GLY A 133 16.64 -1.80 3.87
CA GLY A 133 15.59 -2.80 3.78
C GLY A 133 15.68 -3.83 4.89
N VAL A 134 14.53 -4.34 5.30
CA VAL A 134 14.40 -5.28 6.44
C VAL A 134 14.63 -6.73 6.05
N MET A 135 14.56 -7.04 4.74
CA MET A 135 14.76 -8.39 4.21
C MET A 135 16.20 -8.67 3.77
N ASN A 136 16.80 -7.72 3.06
CA ASN A 136 18.07 -7.96 2.35
C ASN A 136 19.17 -6.90 2.64
N ASN A 137 18.89 -5.98 3.59
CA ASN A 137 19.81 -4.90 3.97
C ASN A 137 20.27 -4.03 2.77
N THR A 138 19.41 -3.87 1.76
CA THR A 138 19.62 -3.00 0.61
C THR A 138 19.10 -1.59 0.93
N PRO A 139 19.78 -0.50 0.49
CA PRO A 139 19.25 0.85 0.67
C PRO A 139 18.05 1.09 -0.25
N TYR A 140 16.91 1.50 0.33
CA TYR A 140 15.69 1.87 -0.34
C TYR A 140 15.19 3.22 0.15
N ARG A 141 14.25 3.83 -0.55
CA ARG A 141 13.44 4.92 0.01
C ARG A 141 12.34 4.32 0.87
N LYS A 142 12.30 4.72 2.15
CA LYS A 142 11.29 4.24 3.08
C LYS A 142 10.14 5.26 3.16
N TYR A 143 8.93 4.78 2.93
CA TYR A 143 7.68 5.52 3.17
C TYR A 143 6.89 4.85 4.26
N ILE A 144 6.14 5.63 5.03
CA ILE A 144 5.23 5.15 6.09
C ILE A 144 3.81 5.52 5.69
N VAL A 145 2.94 4.52 5.53
CA VAL A 145 1.51 4.65 5.31
C VAL A 145 0.81 4.34 6.63
N GLN A 146 0.14 5.33 7.22
CA GLN A 146 -0.61 5.17 8.46
C GLN A 146 -2.08 5.44 8.20
N TYR A 147 -2.93 4.41 8.32
CA TYR A 147 -4.39 4.56 8.24
C TYR A 147 -4.93 5.14 9.55
N ASN A 148 -5.98 5.97 9.44
CA ASN A 148 -6.73 6.43 10.60
C ASN A 148 -7.67 5.30 11.11
N ASP A 149 -8.26 5.50 12.29
CA ASP A 149 -9.08 4.48 12.95
C ASP A 149 -10.49 4.30 12.34
N LYS A 150 -10.85 5.09 11.33
CA LYS A 150 -12.24 5.18 10.83
C LYS A 150 -12.42 4.81 9.37
N ASP A 151 -11.39 5.05 8.56
CA ASP A 151 -11.47 4.93 7.11
C ASP A 151 -10.38 4.00 6.57
N GLY A 152 -10.55 3.56 5.32
CA GLY A 152 -9.62 2.70 4.62
C GLY A 152 -9.95 1.21 4.76
N PHE A 153 -9.14 0.37 4.13
CA PHE A 153 -9.32 -1.09 4.16
C PHE A 153 -8.82 -1.73 5.45
N THR A 154 -7.90 -1.07 6.14
CA THR A 154 -7.24 -1.56 7.36
C THR A 154 -7.17 -0.46 8.42
N PRO A 155 -8.32 -0.07 9.03
CA PRO A 155 -8.35 1.03 9.99
C PRO A 155 -7.36 0.84 11.15
N GLY A 156 -6.57 1.88 11.43
CA GLY A 156 -5.55 1.90 12.49
C GLY A 156 -4.24 1.20 12.13
N ASP A 157 -4.15 0.49 11.02
CA ASP A 157 -2.93 -0.21 10.60
C ASP A 157 -1.88 0.73 10.00
N MET A 158 -0.61 0.32 10.06
CA MET A 158 0.51 1.05 9.49
C MET A 158 1.37 0.13 8.61
N TYR A 159 1.95 0.69 7.58
CA TYR A 159 2.85 -0.02 6.65
C TYR A 159 4.12 0.78 6.40
N ASP A 160 5.27 0.15 6.61
CA ASP A 160 6.55 0.63 6.11
C ASP A 160 6.76 0.08 4.70
N LEU A 161 6.94 0.95 3.71
CA LEU A 161 7.22 0.59 2.33
C LEU A 161 8.66 0.87 1.99
N PHE A 162 9.35 -0.09 1.44
CA PHE A 162 10.72 0.04 0.94
C PHE A 162 10.70 0.00 -0.59
N VAL A 163 11.09 1.11 -1.19
CA VAL A 163 10.89 1.41 -2.61
C VAL A 163 12.22 1.67 -3.29
N ASP A 164 12.47 1.01 -4.41
CA ASP A 164 13.72 1.17 -5.18
C ASP A 164 13.77 2.48 -5.98
N GLU A 165 14.88 2.68 -6.70
CA GLU A 165 15.11 3.88 -7.50
C GLU A 165 14.11 4.04 -8.66
N LYS A 166 13.51 2.93 -9.13
CA LYS A 166 12.48 2.91 -10.18
C LYS A 166 11.08 3.13 -9.65
N ASN A 167 10.93 3.40 -8.35
CA ASN A 167 9.68 3.53 -7.61
C ASN A 167 8.87 2.22 -7.49
N ILE A 168 9.54 1.08 -7.58
CA ILE A 168 8.95 -0.24 -7.37
C ILE A 168 9.07 -0.62 -5.91
N VAL A 169 7.97 -1.08 -5.30
CA VAL A 169 7.95 -1.61 -3.92
C VAL A 169 8.75 -2.91 -3.90
N ARG A 170 9.69 -3.06 -2.98
CA ARG A 170 10.55 -4.25 -2.84
C ARG A 170 10.32 -5.01 -1.56
N GLU A 171 9.94 -4.29 -0.51
CA GLU A 171 9.63 -4.87 0.79
C GLU A 171 8.55 -4.05 1.47
N TRP A 172 7.79 -4.69 2.34
CA TRP A 172 6.96 -3.97 3.28
C TRP A 172 7.01 -4.59 4.68
N ALA A 173 6.71 -3.78 5.69
CA ALA A 173 6.48 -4.25 7.04
C ALA A 173 5.09 -3.78 7.49
N PHE A 174 4.23 -4.73 7.85
CA PHE A 174 2.88 -4.49 8.33
C PHE A 174 2.85 -4.37 9.85
N HIS A 175 2.27 -3.31 10.37
CA HIS A 175 2.12 -3.02 11.78
C HIS A 175 0.64 -2.99 12.15
N LYS A 176 0.14 -4.10 12.67
CA LYS A 176 -1.27 -4.23 13.06
C LYS A 176 -1.63 -3.22 14.15
N GLY A 177 -2.69 -2.43 13.91
CA GLY A 177 -3.12 -1.38 14.82
C GLY A 177 -2.05 -0.32 15.11
N GLY A 178 -1.13 -0.07 14.16
CA GLY A 178 -0.05 0.89 14.32
C GLY A 178 1.02 0.48 15.35
N SER A 179 1.15 -0.82 15.66
CA SER A 179 2.13 -1.32 16.62
C SER A 179 3.55 -0.91 16.25
N LYS A 180 4.41 -0.68 17.27
CA LYS A 180 5.81 -0.30 17.05
C LYS A 180 6.59 -1.38 16.29
N GLU A 181 6.39 -2.64 16.67
CA GLU A 181 7.04 -3.78 16.03
C GLU A 181 6.13 -4.31 14.90
N PRO A 182 6.70 -4.69 13.74
CA PRO A 182 5.90 -5.23 12.65
C PRO A 182 5.31 -6.60 13.03
N SER A 183 4.05 -6.79 12.65
CA SER A 183 3.34 -8.07 12.80
C SER A 183 3.68 -9.04 11.67
N LEU A 184 4.08 -8.53 10.51
CA LEU A 184 4.51 -9.30 9.36
C LEU A 184 5.42 -8.43 8.49
N THR A 185 6.52 -9.01 8.03
CA THR A 185 7.41 -8.41 7.05
C THR A 185 7.53 -9.34 5.86
N THR A 186 7.44 -8.82 4.64
CA THR A 186 7.58 -9.62 3.43
C THR A 186 8.38 -8.90 2.35
N SER A 187 9.02 -9.69 1.51
CA SER A 187 9.52 -9.24 0.20
C SER A 187 8.35 -8.97 -0.76
N TRP A 188 8.64 -8.23 -1.82
CA TRP A 188 7.80 -8.00 -2.99
C TRP A 188 8.64 -8.33 -4.22
N ASP A 189 8.49 -9.58 -4.71
CA ASP A 189 9.38 -10.18 -5.69
C ASP A 189 8.64 -10.69 -6.93
N SER A 190 9.42 -11.17 -7.90
CA SER A 190 8.91 -11.81 -9.13
C SER A 190 7.95 -10.90 -9.90
N TYR A 191 8.32 -9.62 -10.02
CA TYR A 191 7.53 -8.67 -10.81
C TYR A 191 7.41 -9.10 -12.26
N GLU A 192 6.21 -8.96 -12.78
CA GLU A 192 5.90 -9.19 -14.19
C GLU A 192 4.93 -8.12 -14.70
N ASP A 193 5.06 -7.78 -15.98
CA ASP A 193 4.17 -6.83 -16.65
C ASP A 193 2.94 -7.56 -17.19
N PHE A 194 1.77 -7.13 -16.73
CA PHE A 194 0.48 -7.61 -17.22
C PHE A 194 -0.27 -6.45 -17.89
N ASN A 195 0.00 -6.24 -19.17
CA ASN A 195 -0.62 -5.15 -19.95
C ASN A 195 -0.43 -3.77 -19.29
N GLY A 196 0.81 -3.49 -18.84
CA GLY A 196 1.20 -2.24 -18.19
C GLY A 196 1.02 -2.21 -16.68
N LEU A 197 0.45 -3.24 -16.07
CA LEU A 197 0.45 -3.41 -14.61
C LEU A 197 1.71 -4.15 -14.17
N GLN A 198 2.52 -3.53 -13.31
CA GLN A 198 3.67 -4.16 -12.67
C GLN A 198 3.19 -4.86 -11.39
N ILE A 199 3.09 -6.18 -11.41
CA ILE A 199 2.57 -6.97 -10.29
C ILE A 199 3.68 -7.83 -9.69
N ALA A 200 3.89 -7.72 -8.38
CA ALA A 200 4.71 -8.66 -7.62
C ALA A 200 3.93 -9.97 -7.44
N LYS A 201 4.51 -11.09 -7.87
CA LYS A 201 3.84 -12.39 -7.79
C LYS A 201 4.22 -13.21 -6.55
N ASP A 202 5.23 -12.82 -5.81
CA ASP A 202 5.75 -13.62 -4.67
C ASP A 202 6.11 -12.71 -3.50
N HIS A 203 5.65 -13.09 -2.30
CA HIS A 203 5.85 -12.37 -1.05
C HIS A 203 6.23 -13.38 0.03
N ARG A 204 7.42 -13.23 0.63
CA ARG A 204 7.96 -14.19 1.60
C ARG A 204 8.39 -13.47 2.88
N SER A 205 8.15 -14.11 4.02
CA SER A 205 8.77 -13.69 5.28
C SER A 205 10.27 -13.97 5.30
N PRO A 206 11.05 -13.27 6.14
CA PRO A 206 12.51 -13.43 6.22
C PRO A 206 12.94 -14.86 6.58
N ASP A 207 12.16 -15.55 7.40
CA ASP A 207 12.41 -16.92 7.86
C ASP A 207 11.83 -18.01 6.93
N GLY A 208 11.10 -17.59 5.88
CA GLY A 208 10.45 -18.49 4.93
C GLY A 208 9.24 -19.24 5.46
N SER A 209 8.79 -18.98 6.69
CA SER A 209 7.63 -19.65 7.31
C SER A 209 6.29 -19.22 6.71
N PHE A 210 6.27 -18.06 6.04
CA PHE A 210 5.11 -17.51 5.34
C PHE A 210 5.48 -17.20 3.90
N ARG A 211 4.66 -17.67 2.97
CA ARG A 211 4.67 -17.28 1.58
C ARG A 211 3.27 -16.96 1.10
N MET A 212 3.08 -15.79 0.50
CA MET A 212 1.89 -15.47 -0.27
C MET A 212 2.31 -15.23 -1.71
N HIS A 213 1.55 -15.80 -2.65
CA HIS A 213 1.88 -15.63 -4.07
C HIS A 213 0.65 -15.64 -4.96
N PHE A 214 0.82 -15.08 -6.15
CA PHE A 214 -0.21 -15.02 -7.17
C PHE A 214 0.12 -15.91 -8.35
N SER A 215 -0.91 -16.57 -8.89
CA SER A 215 -0.84 -17.38 -10.12
C SER A 215 -2.04 -17.10 -11.02
N GLY A 216 -1.97 -17.53 -12.28
CA GLY A 216 -3.08 -17.39 -13.22
C GLY A 216 -3.48 -15.92 -13.49
N ILE A 217 -2.56 -14.97 -13.39
CA ILE A 217 -2.86 -13.55 -13.61
C ILE A 217 -3.14 -13.33 -15.10
N SER A 218 -4.26 -12.66 -15.37
CA SER A 218 -4.66 -12.26 -16.72
C SER A 218 -5.38 -10.91 -16.68
N VAL A 219 -4.97 -9.99 -17.55
CA VAL A 219 -5.54 -8.64 -17.68
C VAL A 219 -6.09 -8.46 -19.09
N ALA A 220 -7.35 -8.05 -19.20
CA ALA A 220 -8.00 -7.70 -20.47
C ALA A 220 -8.36 -6.21 -20.51
N HIS A 221 -8.09 -5.58 -21.67
CA HIS A 221 -8.46 -4.21 -22.02
C HIS A 221 -9.66 -4.16 -22.94
#